data_9797230acde434c968762d980b2f8372
#
_entry.id   9797230acde434c968762d980b2f8372
#
_cell.length_a   1.000
_cell.length_b   1.000
_cell.length_c   1.000
_cell.angle_alpha   90.00
_cell.angle_beta   90.00
_cell.angle_gamma   90.00
#
_symmetry.space_group_name_H-M   'P 1'
#
loop_
_entity.id
_entity.type
_entity.pdbx_description
1 polymer ?
#
loop_
_entity_poly.entity_id
_entity_poly.type
_entity_poly.pdbx_seq_one_letter_code
_entity_poly.pdbx_strand_id
1 'polypeptide(L)'
;MPIKNNLISLCRQLGNLGIWVRLHYVYPYPHVDELIPLMAEGKLLPYLDIPLQHASPKILKAMKRPGKIDRTLERIKAWREICPELTLRSTFIVGFPGETEEDFQMLLDFLKEAQLDRVGCFKFSPVEGAPATDMPDQVPE
;
A
#
# COMPACT_ATOMS: atom_id res chain seq x y z
N MET A 1 -16.69 -23.60 -12.51
CA MET A 1 -16.02 -23.37 -11.20
C MET A 1 -15.40 -22.00 -11.19
N PRO A 2 -15.61 -21.17 -10.18
CA PRO A 2 -14.88 -19.91 -10.10
C PRO A 2 -13.39 -20.21 -9.96
N ILE A 3 -12.58 -19.58 -10.79
CA ILE A 3 -11.11 -19.66 -10.71
C ILE A 3 -10.69 -19.03 -9.37
N LYS A 4 -10.18 -19.83 -8.44
CA LYS A 4 -9.58 -19.31 -7.21
C LYS A 4 -8.32 -18.55 -7.57
N ASN A 5 -8.29 -17.25 -7.27
CA ASN A 5 -7.06 -16.48 -7.35
C ASN A 5 -6.02 -17.09 -6.40
N ASN A 6 -4.89 -17.51 -6.91
CA ASN A 6 -3.83 -18.17 -6.16
C ASN A 6 -2.48 -17.49 -6.44
N LEU A 7 -2.37 -16.24 -6.06
CA LEU A 7 -1.17 -15.43 -6.26
C LEU A 7 0.07 -16.08 -5.64
N ILE A 8 -0.06 -16.66 -4.45
CA ILE A 8 1.06 -17.27 -3.72
C ILE A 8 1.61 -18.48 -4.49
N SER A 9 0.72 -19.36 -4.97
CA SER A 9 1.14 -20.51 -5.78
C SER A 9 1.80 -20.08 -7.08
N LEU A 10 1.26 -19.07 -7.76
CA LEU A 10 1.85 -18.51 -8.97
C LEU A 10 3.26 -17.94 -8.68
N CYS A 11 3.40 -17.13 -7.65
CA CYS A 11 4.70 -16.54 -7.26
C CYS A 11 5.73 -17.64 -6.93
N ARG A 12 5.31 -18.70 -6.24
CA ARG A 12 6.17 -19.83 -5.92
C ARG A 12 6.66 -20.55 -7.20
N GLN A 13 5.78 -20.78 -8.14
CA GLN A 13 6.13 -21.41 -9.42
C GLN A 13 7.05 -20.54 -10.26
N LEU A 14 6.74 -19.23 -10.37
CA LEU A 14 7.60 -18.28 -11.09
C LEU A 14 8.99 -18.19 -10.47
N GLY A 15 9.07 -18.18 -9.13
CA GLY A 15 10.35 -18.16 -8.39
C GLY A 15 11.23 -19.39 -8.63
N ASN A 16 10.66 -20.50 -9.10
CA ASN A 16 11.41 -21.73 -9.43
C ASN A 16 12.02 -21.68 -10.84
N LEU A 17 11.69 -20.68 -11.65
CA LEU A 17 12.19 -20.57 -13.04
C LEU A 17 13.62 -20.02 -13.14
N GLY A 18 14.23 -19.61 -12.04
CA GLY A 18 15.59 -19.02 -12.04
C GLY A 18 15.68 -17.64 -12.68
N ILE A 19 14.58 -16.90 -12.72
CA ILE A 19 14.47 -15.54 -13.24
C ILE A 19 14.15 -14.55 -12.13
N TRP A 20 14.41 -13.27 -12.36
CA TRP A 20 13.96 -12.22 -11.45
C TRP A 20 12.46 -12.02 -11.57
N VAL A 21 11.77 -12.16 -10.44
CA VAL A 21 10.32 -11.92 -10.34
C VAL A 21 10.11 -10.76 -9.38
N ARG A 22 9.50 -9.70 -9.87
CA ARG A 22 9.20 -8.48 -9.11
C ARG A 22 7.70 -8.19 -9.14
N LEU A 23 7.13 -7.89 -7.98
CA LEU A 23 5.72 -7.54 -7.84
C LEU A 23 5.52 -6.03 -7.91
N HIS A 24 4.49 -5.60 -8.63
CA HIS A 24 4.05 -4.21 -8.72
C HIS A 24 2.58 -4.09 -8.35
N TYR A 25 2.21 -2.97 -7.73
CA TYR A 25 0.82 -2.60 -7.42
C TYR A 25 0.06 -3.67 -6.63
N VAL A 26 0.66 -4.10 -5.54
CA VAL A 26 0.03 -5.09 -4.66
C VAL A 26 -0.97 -4.40 -3.74
N TYR A 27 -2.23 -4.82 -3.78
CA TYR A 27 -3.24 -4.31 -2.85
C TYR A 27 -3.03 -4.90 -1.45
N PRO A 28 -3.22 -4.13 -0.35
CA PRO A 28 -2.90 -4.56 1.02
C PRO A 28 -3.86 -5.62 1.60
N TYR A 29 -4.16 -6.67 0.86
CA TYR A 29 -4.91 -7.81 1.36
C TYR A 29 -4.12 -8.59 2.43
N PRO A 30 -4.82 -9.32 3.35
CA PRO A 30 -4.14 -10.10 4.38
C PRO A 30 -3.15 -11.14 3.83
N HIS A 31 -3.44 -11.76 2.70
CA HIS A 31 -2.59 -12.78 2.08
C HIS A 31 -1.25 -12.24 1.51
N VAL A 32 -1.08 -10.91 1.45
CA VAL A 32 0.21 -10.30 1.09
C VAL A 32 1.32 -10.70 2.06
N ASP A 33 0.97 -10.96 3.33
CA ASP A 33 1.93 -11.40 4.33
C ASP A 33 2.63 -12.72 3.94
N GLU A 34 1.96 -13.58 3.16
CA GLU A 34 2.52 -14.83 2.65
C GLU A 34 3.54 -14.66 1.53
N LEU A 35 3.62 -13.48 0.92
CA LEU A 35 4.62 -13.16 -0.11
C LEU A 35 6.00 -12.86 0.50
N ILE A 36 6.03 -12.35 1.71
CA ILE A 36 7.28 -11.93 2.36
C ILE A 36 8.26 -13.07 2.58
N PRO A 37 7.82 -14.25 3.07
CA PRO A 37 8.69 -15.42 3.13
C PRO A 37 9.29 -15.83 1.77
N LEU A 38 8.55 -15.69 0.66
CA LEU A 38 9.04 -15.96 -0.69
C LEU A 38 10.14 -14.97 -1.12
N MET A 39 10.06 -13.72 -0.65
CA MET A 39 11.11 -12.72 -0.85
C MET A 39 12.36 -13.08 -0.03
N ALA A 40 12.19 -13.48 1.22
CA ALA A 40 13.29 -13.92 2.07
C ALA A 40 13.99 -15.18 1.54
N GLU A 41 13.25 -16.08 0.89
CA GLU A 41 13.77 -17.30 0.24
C GLU A 41 14.44 -17.02 -1.12
N GLY A 42 14.38 -15.79 -1.63
CA GLY A 42 14.93 -15.42 -2.95
C GLY A 42 14.07 -15.85 -4.15
N LYS A 43 12.84 -16.32 -3.94
CA LYS A 43 11.89 -16.67 -5.02
C LYS A 43 11.28 -15.45 -5.69
N LEU A 44 11.14 -14.37 -4.93
CA LEU A 44 10.76 -13.04 -5.40
C LEU A 44 11.85 -12.06 -5.02
N LEU A 45 12.03 -11.00 -5.81
CA LEU A 45 12.87 -9.88 -5.39
C LEU A 45 12.30 -9.26 -4.11
N PRO A 46 13.15 -8.85 -3.14
CA PRO A 46 12.72 -8.27 -1.87
C PRO A 46 12.23 -6.83 -2.05
N TYR A 47 11.17 -6.68 -2.80
CA TYR A 47 10.57 -5.41 -3.17
C TYR A 47 9.05 -5.53 -3.17
N LEU A 48 8.39 -4.70 -2.37
CA LEU A 48 6.94 -4.64 -2.28
C LEU A 48 6.45 -3.23 -2.62
N ASP A 49 5.73 -3.11 -3.74
CA ASP A 49 5.03 -1.89 -4.13
C ASP A 49 3.57 -2.01 -3.72
N ILE A 50 3.22 -1.33 -2.64
CA ILE A 50 1.91 -1.42 -1.98
C ILE A 50 1.31 -0.02 -1.78
N PRO A 51 0.49 0.49 -2.72
CA PRO A 51 -0.12 1.80 -2.60
C PRO A 51 -1.10 1.87 -1.42
N LEU A 52 -0.74 2.59 -0.37
CA LEU A 52 -1.55 2.73 0.84
C LEU A 52 -2.55 3.90 0.76
N GLN A 53 -2.29 4.86 -0.10
CA GLN A 53 -3.12 6.01 -0.45
C GLN A 53 -3.19 7.11 0.62
N HIS A 54 -3.39 6.79 1.89
CA HIS A 54 -3.44 7.71 3.02
C HIS A 54 -3.18 6.99 4.35
N ALA A 55 -3.06 7.74 5.44
CA ALA A 55 -2.92 7.19 6.78
C ALA A 55 -4.12 7.53 7.71
N SER A 56 -4.91 8.57 7.40
CA SER A 56 -6.11 8.88 8.17
C SER A 56 -7.19 7.82 7.92
N PRO A 57 -7.75 7.19 8.98
CA PRO A 57 -8.87 6.24 8.84
C PRO A 57 -10.10 6.87 8.19
N LYS A 58 -10.36 8.15 8.47
CA LYS A 58 -11.47 8.91 7.87
C LYS A 58 -11.29 9.03 6.35
N ILE A 59 -10.12 9.43 5.90
CA ILE A 59 -9.84 9.61 4.47
C ILE A 59 -9.79 8.26 3.76
N LEU A 60 -9.17 7.24 4.34
CA LEU A 60 -9.17 5.88 3.78
C LEU A 60 -10.58 5.33 3.60
N LYS A 61 -11.48 5.56 4.58
CA LYS A 61 -12.88 5.19 4.46
C LYS A 61 -13.59 5.93 3.31
N ALA A 62 -13.33 7.24 3.17
CA ALA A 62 -13.87 8.04 2.07
C ALA A 62 -13.37 7.56 0.71
N MET A 63 -12.11 7.11 0.62
CA MET A 63 -11.51 6.48 -0.56
C MET A 63 -11.98 5.03 -0.78
N LYS A 64 -12.84 4.49 0.08
CA LYS A 64 -13.26 3.08 0.09
C LYS A 64 -12.07 2.10 0.22
N ARG A 65 -11.09 2.47 1.06
CA ARG A 65 -9.88 1.68 1.36
C ARG A 65 -9.93 1.12 2.78
N PRO A 66 -9.19 0.03 3.10
CA PRO A 66 -9.06 -0.46 4.47
C PRO A 66 -8.48 0.60 5.39
N GLY A 67 -9.21 0.96 6.47
CA GLY A 67 -8.89 2.08 7.35
C GLY A 67 -8.06 1.73 8.60
N LYS A 68 -7.45 0.55 8.69
CA LYS A 68 -6.70 0.12 9.88
C LYS A 68 -5.20 0.36 9.71
N ILE A 69 -4.78 1.61 9.85
CA ILE A 69 -3.40 2.01 9.63
C ILE A 69 -2.43 1.46 10.68
N ASP A 70 -2.85 1.34 11.94
CA ASP A 70 -2.02 0.76 13.02
C ASP A 70 -1.63 -0.67 12.67
N ARG A 71 -2.57 -1.43 12.14
CA ARG A 71 -2.32 -2.78 11.65
C ARG A 71 -1.34 -2.82 10.48
N THR A 72 -1.33 -1.78 9.66
CA THR A 72 -0.37 -1.64 8.55
C THR A 72 1.05 -1.41 9.07
N LEU A 73 1.22 -0.59 10.10
CA LEU A 73 2.53 -0.39 10.75
C LEU A 73 3.05 -1.69 11.38
N GLU A 74 2.19 -2.42 12.10
CA GLU A 74 2.55 -3.73 12.67
C GLU A 74 2.97 -4.71 11.58
N ARG A 75 2.24 -4.77 10.48
CA ARG A 75 2.58 -5.62 9.33
C ARG A 75 3.93 -5.24 8.72
N ILE A 76 4.20 -3.96 8.51
CA ILE A 76 5.48 -3.47 7.97
C ILE A 76 6.64 -3.89 8.89
N LYS A 77 6.48 -3.77 10.20
CA LYS A 77 7.48 -4.22 11.18
C LYS A 77 7.73 -5.72 11.06
N ALA A 78 6.67 -6.52 11.05
CA ALA A 78 6.76 -7.97 10.90
C ALA A 78 7.38 -8.39 9.56
N TRP A 79 7.05 -7.71 8.47
CA TRP A 79 7.65 -7.99 7.16
C TRP A 79 9.16 -7.77 7.15
N ARG A 80 9.64 -6.70 7.81
CA ARG A 80 11.08 -6.42 7.92
C ARG A 80 11.81 -7.41 8.84
N GLU A 81 11.13 -7.97 9.83
CA GLU A 81 11.70 -9.05 10.65
C GLU A 81 11.91 -10.33 9.83
N ILE A 82 10.97 -10.67 8.94
CA ILE A 82 11.05 -11.85 8.07
C ILE A 82 12.05 -11.62 6.94
N CYS A 83 12.04 -10.44 6.34
CA CYS A 83 12.89 -10.07 5.20
C CYS A 83 13.56 -8.70 5.46
N PRO A 84 14.72 -8.67 6.14
CA PRO A 84 15.41 -7.41 6.48
C PRO A 84 15.82 -6.57 5.25
N GLU A 85 16.02 -7.21 4.11
CA GLU A 85 16.39 -6.55 2.84
C GLU A 85 15.18 -5.97 2.08
N LEU A 86 13.97 -6.10 2.64
CA LEU A 86 12.74 -5.67 1.99
C LEU A 86 12.74 -4.17 1.70
N THR A 87 12.65 -3.82 0.42
CA THR A 87 12.40 -2.45 -0.03
C THR A 87 10.89 -2.23 -0.16
N LEU A 88 10.37 -1.28 0.60
CA LEU A 88 8.96 -0.91 0.60
C LEU A 88 8.75 0.38 -0.20
N ARG A 89 7.90 0.29 -1.22
CA ARG A 89 7.41 1.44 -1.96
C ARG A 89 5.92 1.63 -1.71
N SER A 90 5.50 2.87 -1.53
CA SER A 90 4.08 3.22 -1.44
C SER A 90 3.75 4.51 -2.17
N THR A 91 2.48 4.71 -2.42
CA THR A 91 1.94 5.91 -3.05
C THR A 91 0.82 6.46 -2.19
N PHE A 92 0.80 7.80 -2.05
CA PHE A 92 -0.17 8.53 -1.26
C PHE A 92 -0.81 9.63 -2.09
N ILE A 93 -2.04 10.00 -1.71
CA ILE A 93 -2.78 11.12 -2.28
C ILE A 93 -3.04 12.11 -1.15
N VAL A 94 -2.70 13.37 -1.36
CA VAL A 94 -3.00 14.49 -0.47
C VAL A 94 -4.03 15.43 -1.08
N GLY A 95 -4.72 16.20 -0.25
CA GLY A 95 -5.77 17.11 -0.71
C GLY A 95 -7.05 16.39 -1.14
N PHE A 96 -7.28 15.17 -0.67
CA PHE A 96 -8.54 14.46 -0.91
C PHE A 96 -9.71 15.21 -0.26
N PRO A 97 -10.92 15.27 -0.89
CA PRO A 97 -12.07 15.97 -0.32
C PRO A 97 -12.34 15.56 1.13
N GLY A 98 -12.46 16.55 2.01
CA GLY A 98 -12.65 16.36 3.45
C GLY A 98 -11.36 16.12 4.26
N GLU A 99 -10.18 16.15 3.63
CA GLU A 99 -8.91 16.10 4.35
C GLU A 99 -8.71 17.37 5.17
N THR A 100 -8.38 17.21 6.45
CA THR A 100 -8.03 18.31 7.35
C THR A 100 -6.53 18.33 7.62
N GLU A 101 -6.05 19.40 8.26
CA GLU A 101 -4.64 19.48 8.70
C GLU A 101 -4.27 18.33 9.64
N GLU A 102 -5.21 17.90 10.50
CA GLU A 102 -5.01 16.74 11.38
C GLU A 102 -4.86 15.43 10.59
N ASP A 103 -5.67 15.24 9.55
CA ASP A 103 -5.55 14.08 8.67
C ASP A 103 -4.21 14.07 7.94
N PHE A 104 -3.75 15.22 7.49
CA PHE A 104 -2.43 15.37 6.86
C PHE A 104 -1.30 15.11 7.85
N GLN A 105 -1.42 15.61 9.10
CA GLN A 105 -0.44 15.33 10.15
C GLN A 105 -0.35 13.83 10.47
N MET A 106 -1.49 13.11 10.49
CA MET A 106 -1.49 11.64 10.65
C MET A 106 -0.68 10.95 9.54
N LEU A 107 -0.78 11.45 8.30
CA LEU A 107 0.02 10.92 7.18
C LEU A 107 1.52 11.15 7.41
N LEU A 108 1.91 12.36 7.84
CA LEU A 108 3.32 12.66 8.13
C LEU A 108 3.88 11.79 9.25
N ASP A 109 3.12 11.59 10.32
CA ASP A 109 3.54 10.77 11.45
C ASP A 109 3.64 9.29 11.06
N PHE A 110 2.71 8.78 10.26
CA PHE A 110 2.80 7.46 9.67
C PHE A 110 4.08 7.29 8.84
N LEU A 111 4.40 8.23 7.97
CA LEU A 111 5.60 8.17 7.12
C LEU A 111 6.88 8.14 7.95
N LYS A 112 6.93 8.93 9.04
CA LYS A 112 8.08 8.93 9.98
C LYS A 112 8.24 7.57 10.66
N GLU A 113 7.14 6.93 11.07
CA GLU A 113 7.19 5.65 11.78
C GLU A 113 7.41 4.47 10.82
N ALA A 114 6.75 4.47 9.68
CA ALA A 114 6.83 3.38 8.70
C ALA A 114 8.19 3.25 8.03
N GLN A 115 8.97 4.34 7.95
CA GLN A 115 10.31 4.34 7.34
C GLN A 115 10.33 3.70 5.96
N LEU A 116 9.38 4.09 5.09
CA LEU A 116 9.29 3.56 3.73
C LEU A 116 10.50 3.96 2.89
N ASP A 117 10.99 3.05 2.07
CA ASP A 117 12.19 3.28 1.24
C ASP A 117 11.91 4.17 0.02
N ARG A 118 10.71 4.06 -0.53
CA ARG A 118 10.25 4.84 -1.69
C ARG A 118 8.82 5.33 -1.48
N VAL A 119 8.63 6.62 -1.62
CA VAL A 119 7.31 7.26 -1.47
C VAL A 119 7.01 8.13 -2.67
N GLY A 120 5.88 7.85 -3.33
CA GLY A 120 5.26 8.76 -4.28
C GLY A 120 4.10 9.49 -3.62
N CYS A 121 4.00 10.81 -3.84
CA CYS A 121 2.88 11.60 -3.35
C CYS A 121 2.25 12.36 -4.53
N PHE A 122 0.93 12.28 -4.65
CA PHE A 122 0.16 12.98 -5.66
C PHE A 122 -0.87 13.89 -5.01
N LYS A 123 -1.03 15.08 -5.56
CA LYS A 123 -2.17 15.95 -5.24
C LYS A 123 -3.44 15.32 -5.80
N PHE A 124 -4.53 15.34 -5.04
CA PHE A 124 -5.85 14.96 -5.57
C PHE A 124 -6.19 15.82 -6.79
N SER A 125 -6.65 15.17 -7.83
CA SER A 125 -7.12 15.83 -9.03
C SER A 125 -8.54 15.36 -9.34
N PRO A 126 -9.53 16.26 -9.41
CA PRO A 126 -10.89 15.89 -9.76
C PRO A 126 -10.94 15.38 -11.20
N VAL A 127 -11.66 14.28 -11.39
CA VAL A 127 -11.88 13.66 -12.70
C VAL A 127 -13.38 13.59 -12.95
N GLU A 128 -13.84 14.05 -14.11
CA GLU A 128 -15.25 14.01 -14.49
C GLU A 128 -15.80 12.58 -14.37
N GLY A 129 -16.98 12.46 -13.75
CA GLY A 129 -17.64 11.18 -13.51
C GLY A 129 -17.10 10.36 -12.31
N ALA A 130 -16.03 10.82 -11.65
CA ALA A 130 -15.56 10.17 -10.43
C ALA A 130 -16.33 10.69 -9.21
N PRO A 131 -16.85 9.80 -8.33
CA PRO A 131 -17.64 10.22 -7.17
C PRO A 131 -16.92 11.22 -6.25
N ALA A 132 -15.60 11.16 -6.17
CA ALA A 132 -14.82 12.08 -5.33
C ALA A 132 -14.82 13.53 -5.87
N THR A 133 -15.11 13.74 -7.14
CA THR A 133 -15.20 15.08 -7.75
C THR A 133 -16.40 15.86 -7.20
N ASP A 134 -17.50 15.15 -6.89
CA ASP A 134 -18.74 15.72 -6.40
C ASP A 134 -18.85 15.72 -4.87
N MET A 135 -17.80 15.28 -4.17
CA MET A 135 -17.80 15.29 -2.70
C MET A 135 -17.71 16.73 -2.16
N PRO A 136 -18.35 17.03 -1.02
CA PRO A 136 -18.18 18.31 -0.34
C PRO A 136 -16.75 18.45 0.24
N ASP A 137 -16.47 19.65 0.74
CA ASP A 137 -15.22 19.95 1.45
C ASP A 137 -13.95 19.73 0.60
N GLN A 138 -13.99 20.20 -0.64
CA GLN A 138 -12.82 20.20 -1.52
C GLN A 138 -11.70 21.03 -0.87
N VAL A 139 -10.49 20.48 -0.86
CA VAL A 139 -9.32 21.17 -0.31
C VAL A 139 -8.85 22.24 -1.32
N PRO A 140 -8.71 23.52 -0.91
CA PRO A 140 -8.18 24.57 -1.79
C PRO A 140 -6.76 24.25 -2.29
N GLU A 141 -6.41 24.82 -3.45
CA GLU A 141 -5.06 24.69 -4.02
C GLU A 141 -3.99 25.43 -3.21
#